data_326bea5a56ea511b0a799a2ca133b726
#
_entry.id   326bea5a56ea511b0a799a2ca133b726
#
_cell.length_a   1.000
_cell.length_b   1.000
_cell.length_c   1.000
_cell.angle_alpha   90.00
_cell.angle_beta   90.00
_cell.angle_gamma   90.00
#
_symmetry.space_group_name_H-M   'P 1'
#
loop_
_entity.id
_entity.type
_entity.pdbx_description
1 polymer ?
#
loop_
_entity_poly.entity_id
_entity_poly.type
_entity_poly.pdbx_seq_one_letter_code
_entity_poly.pdbx_strand_id
1 'polypeptide(L)'
;MNRIREMMRDLCKPNGVCSCLSVCFGGNEESVCEYLGTIGDGIPVDSETIFDLASVTKLFLAIVYQKMVEENLVCLDEPIERYTIRFHNIANIKLKHLLSFNVQLQTDKRIDECNSRDEAIIELCDIKGSYSEKPIYSDMAALVLGELIYDISGKNFGDWVDDLFVGPYNLKTTLWRKLPKDYSRICSYDNEKWLINGVLYNKNNPVAEVNDPKSRVLGNHSEFLCGNAGLFSSINDLEVLSKALLNGSIISKKSLMAIAEGGGWENRGDQQSFGFQCYRKDVNPIQTEVPSKASKYAIASVGFTGLYWLLDIENNCYIIILANKLKDCVSKVYPNIAIEESRILFDGKQYDCSVNYVYQRDRLRDYIYDLLIM
;
A
#
# COMPACT_ATOMS: atom_id res chain seq x y z
N MET A 1 -13.84 -22.59 5.70
CA MET A 1 -12.52 -22.60 6.38
C MET A 1 -11.52 -23.57 5.75
N ASN A 2 -11.81 -24.88 5.58
CA ASN A 2 -10.81 -25.82 5.03
C ASN A 2 -10.24 -25.37 3.66
N ARG A 3 -11.09 -24.85 2.77
CA ARG A 3 -10.65 -24.38 1.44
C ARG A 3 -9.74 -23.15 1.50
N ILE A 4 -9.99 -22.22 2.41
CA ILE A 4 -9.10 -21.04 2.62
C ILE A 4 -7.70 -21.52 3.05
N ARG A 5 -7.64 -22.43 4.02
CA ARG A 5 -6.35 -23.00 4.48
C ARG A 5 -5.62 -23.77 3.37
N GLU A 6 -6.32 -24.46 2.49
CA GLU A 6 -5.71 -25.09 1.30
C GLU A 6 -5.10 -24.03 0.38
N MET A 7 -5.84 -22.99 0.03
CA MET A 7 -5.35 -21.90 -0.83
C MET A 7 -4.18 -21.14 -0.18
N MET A 8 -4.19 -20.96 1.15
CA MET A 8 -3.05 -20.39 1.88
C MET A 8 -1.81 -21.30 1.80
N ARG A 9 -1.97 -22.64 1.85
CA ARG A 9 -0.85 -23.58 1.68
C ARG A 9 -0.26 -23.54 0.27
N ASP A 10 -1.08 -23.27 -0.73
CA ASP A 10 -0.61 -23.10 -2.12
C ASP A 10 0.23 -21.82 -2.28
N LEU A 11 -0.06 -20.78 -1.50
CA LEU A 11 0.70 -19.52 -1.50
C LEU A 11 1.99 -19.58 -0.67
N CYS A 12 1.98 -20.35 0.41
CA CYS A 12 3.08 -20.42 1.38
C CYS A 12 4.09 -21.52 1.06
N LYS A 13 5.36 -21.27 1.38
CA LYS A 13 6.40 -22.32 1.25
C LYS A 13 6.05 -23.55 2.09
N PRO A 14 6.41 -24.78 1.64
CA PRO A 14 7.28 -25.09 0.49
C PRO A 14 6.57 -25.08 -0.87
N ASN A 15 5.24 -24.96 -0.95
CA ASN A 15 4.49 -25.10 -2.20
C ASN A 15 4.40 -23.78 -2.98
N GLY A 16 4.43 -22.64 -2.28
CA GLY A 16 4.31 -21.31 -2.84
C GLY A 16 5.57 -20.45 -2.67
N VAL A 17 5.39 -19.16 -2.75
CA VAL A 17 6.47 -18.17 -2.81
C VAL A 17 6.56 -17.25 -1.59
N CYS A 18 5.55 -17.14 -0.75
CA CYS A 18 5.65 -16.35 0.46
C CYS A 18 6.14 -17.19 1.66
N SER A 19 6.96 -16.58 2.53
CA SER A 19 7.46 -17.26 3.73
C SER A 19 6.39 -17.37 4.82
N CYS A 20 5.49 -16.36 4.88
CA CYS A 20 4.36 -16.33 5.80
C CYS A 20 3.18 -15.58 5.19
N LEU A 21 2.01 -15.88 5.74
CA LEU A 21 0.72 -15.35 5.31
C LEU A 21 -0.23 -15.23 6.48
N SER A 22 -0.77 -14.03 6.70
CA SER A 22 -1.87 -13.75 7.63
C SER A 22 -3.07 -13.29 6.83
N VAL A 23 -4.25 -13.84 7.09
CA VAL A 23 -5.50 -13.48 6.40
C VAL A 23 -6.54 -13.19 7.47
N CYS A 24 -7.20 -12.03 7.38
CA CYS A 24 -8.35 -11.68 8.21
C CYS A 24 -9.43 -11.07 7.35
N PHE A 25 -10.67 -11.48 7.57
CA PHE A 25 -11.81 -10.97 6.82
C PHE A 25 -13.07 -11.04 7.68
N GLY A 26 -14.02 -10.16 7.41
CA GLY A 26 -15.26 -10.08 8.16
C GLY A 26 -16.02 -8.78 7.92
N GLY A 27 -16.91 -8.48 8.86
CA GLY A 27 -17.66 -7.24 8.96
C GLY A 27 -17.47 -6.56 10.32
N ASN A 28 -18.43 -5.74 10.72
CA ASN A 28 -18.33 -5.02 11.99
C ASN A 28 -18.38 -5.94 13.22
N GLU A 29 -19.15 -7.03 13.18
CA GLU A 29 -19.40 -7.87 14.35
C GLU A 29 -18.47 -9.09 14.40
N GLU A 30 -18.32 -9.80 13.30
CA GLU A 30 -17.58 -11.05 13.24
C GLU A 30 -16.40 -10.96 12.26
N SER A 31 -15.33 -11.62 12.63
CA SER A 31 -14.14 -11.76 11.80
C SER A 31 -13.55 -13.17 11.92
N VAL A 32 -12.84 -13.55 10.88
CA VAL A 32 -12.07 -14.80 10.83
C VAL A 32 -10.65 -14.47 10.47
N CYS A 33 -9.69 -14.91 11.28
CA CYS A 33 -8.27 -14.75 11.03
C CYS A 33 -7.57 -16.11 10.95
N GLU A 34 -6.67 -16.26 9.99
CA GLU A 34 -5.84 -17.45 9.75
C GLU A 34 -4.40 -17.07 9.52
N TYR A 35 -3.48 -17.90 10.01
CA TYR A 35 -2.04 -17.67 10.00
C TYR A 35 -1.32 -18.90 9.47
N LEU A 36 -0.29 -18.70 8.62
CA LEU A 36 0.51 -19.78 8.06
C LEU A 36 1.94 -19.34 7.77
N GLY A 37 2.91 -20.20 8.05
CA GLY A 37 4.33 -19.97 7.75
C GLY A 37 5.10 -19.26 8.86
N THR A 38 6.29 -18.76 8.52
CA THR A 38 7.24 -18.17 9.48
C THR A 38 7.80 -16.85 8.97
N ILE A 39 8.07 -15.93 9.88
CA ILE A 39 8.58 -14.58 9.55
C ILE A 39 10.10 -14.51 9.37
N GLY A 40 10.79 -15.54 9.77
CA GLY A 40 12.25 -15.71 9.81
C GLY A 40 12.62 -16.59 10.99
N ASP A 41 13.79 -17.21 10.97
CA ASP A 41 14.36 -18.04 12.04
C ASP A 41 13.39 -19.07 12.65
N GLY A 42 12.39 -19.52 11.87
CA GLY A 42 11.39 -20.47 12.32
C GLY A 42 10.29 -19.91 13.21
N ILE A 43 10.23 -18.60 13.46
CA ILE A 43 9.22 -17.97 14.30
C ILE A 43 7.88 -17.98 13.56
N PRO A 44 6.80 -18.61 14.09
CA PRO A 44 5.50 -18.62 13.44
C PRO A 44 4.91 -17.21 13.32
N VAL A 45 4.25 -16.94 12.19
CA VAL A 45 3.44 -15.74 12.02
C VAL A 45 2.20 -15.80 12.92
N ASP A 46 1.79 -14.66 13.46
CA ASP A 46 0.62 -14.52 14.33
C ASP A 46 -0.08 -13.17 14.15
N SER A 47 -1.05 -12.87 15.01
CA SER A 47 -1.87 -11.65 14.97
C SER A 47 -1.09 -10.36 15.19
N GLU A 48 0.06 -10.44 15.89
CA GLU A 48 0.89 -9.29 16.25
C GLU A 48 2.13 -9.16 15.34
N THR A 49 2.30 -10.06 14.40
CA THR A 49 3.41 -9.99 13.44
C THR A 49 3.34 -8.70 12.63
N ILE A 50 4.46 -7.96 12.62
CA ILE A 50 4.55 -6.65 11.98
C ILE A 50 5.08 -6.80 10.55
N PHE A 51 4.36 -6.22 9.62
CA PHE A 51 4.70 -6.17 8.20
C PHE A 51 4.95 -4.73 7.74
N ASP A 52 5.91 -4.51 6.86
CA ASP A 52 6.03 -3.26 6.11
C ASP A 52 4.82 -3.14 5.16
N LEU A 53 3.96 -2.16 5.40
CA LEU A 53 2.75 -1.94 4.63
C LEU A 53 3.03 -1.46 3.20
N ALA A 54 4.24 -1.00 2.94
CA ALA A 54 4.62 -0.44 1.63
C ALA A 54 3.55 0.54 1.13
N SER A 55 3.08 0.38 -0.12
CA SER A 55 2.09 1.29 -0.72
C SER A 55 0.70 1.28 -0.08
N VAL A 56 0.39 0.37 0.85
CA VAL A 56 -0.84 0.48 1.65
C VAL A 56 -0.85 1.77 2.49
N THR A 57 0.32 2.33 2.81
CA THR A 57 0.49 3.67 3.41
C THR A 57 -0.30 4.75 2.66
N LYS A 58 -0.45 4.65 1.34
CA LYS A 58 -1.21 5.62 0.53
C LYS A 58 -2.69 5.70 0.89
N LEU A 59 -3.28 4.61 1.37
CA LEU A 59 -4.68 4.64 1.81
C LEU A 59 -4.82 5.45 3.11
N PHE A 60 -3.86 5.34 4.03
CA PHE A 60 -3.81 6.21 5.22
C PHE A 60 -3.67 7.69 4.83
N LEU A 61 -2.85 7.99 3.83
CA LEU A 61 -2.71 9.34 3.28
C LEU A 61 -4.05 9.89 2.76
N ALA A 62 -4.79 9.09 1.98
CA ALA A 62 -6.11 9.47 1.47
C ALA A 62 -7.13 9.72 2.59
N ILE A 63 -7.10 8.90 3.64
CA ILE A 63 -7.98 9.05 4.81
C ILE A 63 -7.65 10.34 5.57
N VAL A 64 -6.36 10.66 5.76
CA VAL A 64 -5.92 11.93 6.38
C VAL A 64 -6.41 13.12 5.55
N TYR A 65 -6.29 13.10 4.22
CA TYR A 65 -6.83 14.18 3.38
C TYR A 65 -8.34 14.32 3.52
N GLN A 66 -9.09 13.22 3.59
CA GLN A 66 -10.54 13.29 3.83
C GLN A 66 -10.88 13.84 5.23
N LYS A 67 -10.08 13.52 6.24
CA LYS A 67 -10.22 14.12 7.56
C LYS A 67 -9.96 15.61 7.54
N MET A 68 -8.92 16.04 6.83
CA MET A 68 -8.64 17.48 6.65
C MET A 68 -9.77 18.22 5.90
N VAL A 69 -10.45 17.55 4.95
CA VAL A 69 -11.66 18.09 4.30
C VAL A 69 -12.81 18.24 5.30
N GLU A 70 -13.06 17.24 6.16
CA GLU A 70 -14.08 17.32 7.23
C GLU A 70 -13.81 18.46 8.21
N GLU A 71 -12.54 18.72 8.48
CA GLU A 71 -12.10 19.82 9.37
C GLU A 71 -11.99 21.18 8.66
N ASN A 72 -12.35 21.27 7.37
CA ASN A 72 -12.28 22.48 6.54
C ASN A 72 -10.84 23.06 6.42
N LEU A 73 -9.82 22.24 6.58
CA LEU A 73 -8.42 22.64 6.40
C LEU A 73 -8.02 22.66 4.92
N VAL A 74 -8.68 21.85 4.10
CA VAL A 74 -8.33 21.70 2.69
C VAL A 74 -9.59 21.58 1.80
N CYS A 75 -9.50 22.14 0.59
CA CYS A 75 -10.45 21.91 -0.49
C CYS A 75 -9.72 21.19 -1.63
N LEU A 76 -10.16 20.00 -1.99
CA LEU A 76 -9.49 19.18 -3.00
C LEU A 76 -9.57 19.74 -4.43
N ASP A 77 -10.51 20.65 -4.68
CA ASP A 77 -10.67 21.36 -5.93
C ASP A 77 -9.75 22.59 -6.10
N GLU A 78 -9.07 22.98 -5.02
CA GLU A 78 -8.11 24.08 -5.07
C GLU A 78 -6.74 23.60 -5.59
N PRO A 79 -5.97 24.48 -6.28
CA PRO A 79 -4.63 24.19 -6.76
C PRO A 79 -3.62 24.21 -5.60
N ILE A 80 -2.46 23.56 -5.82
CA ILE A 80 -1.37 23.47 -4.84
C ILE A 80 -0.93 24.84 -4.35
N GLU A 81 -0.84 25.84 -5.23
CA GLU A 81 -0.42 27.21 -4.89
C GLU A 81 -1.25 27.90 -3.81
N ARG A 82 -2.47 27.41 -3.57
CA ARG A 82 -3.35 27.88 -2.49
C ARG A 82 -2.76 27.58 -1.11
N TYR A 83 -1.92 26.53 -1.03
CA TYR A 83 -1.43 25.98 0.24
C TYR A 83 0.06 26.18 0.45
N THR A 84 0.85 26.24 -0.64
CA THR A 84 2.30 26.37 -0.57
C THR A 84 2.90 26.96 -1.83
N ILE A 85 4.07 27.60 -1.68
CA ILE A 85 4.89 28.06 -2.81
C ILE A 85 6.00 27.06 -3.16
N ARG A 86 6.16 25.98 -2.39
CA ARG A 86 7.30 25.04 -2.53
C ARG A 86 7.29 24.30 -3.86
N PHE A 87 6.11 23.94 -4.36
CA PHE A 87 5.94 23.13 -5.57
C PHE A 87 5.57 23.98 -6.79
N HIS A 88 6.40 24.98 -7.11
CA HIS A 88 6.09 26.04 -8.09
C HIS A 88 5.85 25.52 -9.52
N ASN A 89 6.54 24.43 -9.94
CA ASN A 89 6.37 23.85 -11.28
C ASN A 89 5.04 23.13 -11.48
N ILE A 90 4.35 22.79 -10.39
CA ILE A 90 3.05 22.11 -10.39
C ILE A 90 1.99 22.91 -9.62
N ALA A 91 2.23 24.20 -9.42
CA ALA A 91 1.43 25.12 -8.61
C ALA A 91 -0.05 25.12 -8.97
N ASN A 92 -0.38 25.05 -10.26
CA ASN A 92 -1.75 25.05 -10.79
C ASN A 92 -2.46 23.70 -10.77
N ILE A 93 -1.79 22.61 -10.34
CA ILE A 93 -2.39 21.29 -10.25
C ILE A 93 -3.29 21.22 -9.00
N LYS A 94 -4.54 20.78 -9.20
CA LYS A 94 -5.49 20.59 -8.08
C LYS A 94 -5.16 19.35 -7.27
N LEU A 95 -5.38 19.42 -5.95
CA LEU A 95 -5.08 18.31 -5.03
C LEU A 95 -5.80 17.01 -5.42
N LYS A 96 -7.06 17.08 -5.87
CA LYS A 96 -7.81 15.89 -6.30
C LYS A 96 -7.14 15.13 -7.44
N HIS A 97 -6.40 15.81 -8.32
CA HIS A 97 -5.72 15.14 -9.43
C HIS A 97 -4.44 14.41 -8.99
N LEU A 98 -3.74 14.94 -7.97
CA LEU A 98 -2.66 14.19 -7.31
C LEU A 98 -3.21 12.95 -6.59
N LEU A 99 -4.31 13.13 -5.83
CA LEU A 99 -4.95 12.02 -5.10
C LEU A 99 -5.44 10.92 -6.04
N SER A 100 -5.99 11.26 -7.20
CA SER A 100 -6.56 10.30 -8.16
C SER A 100 -5.58 9.85 -9.26
N PHE A 101 -4.27 10.12 -9.12
CA PHE A 101 -3.24 9.75 -10.07
C PHE A 101 -3.42 10.33 -11.50
N ASN A 102 -4.15 11.44 -11.64
CA ASN A 102 -4.40 12.10 -12.93
C ASN A 102 -3.32 13.11 -13.30
N VAL A 103 -2.10 12.85 -12.91
CA VAL A 103 -0.93 13.69 -13.17
C VAL A 103 0.26 12.81 -13.53
N GLN A 104 1.05 13.26 -14.50
CA GLN A 104 2.36 12.71 -14.78
C GLN A 104 3.38 13.60 -14.08
N LEU A 105 4.21 13.01 -13.22
CA LEU A 105 5.19 13.70 -12.39
C LEU A 105 6.58 13.15 -12.63
N GLN A 106 7.57 14.03 -12.71
CA GLN A 106 8.95 13.66 -12.93
C GLN A 106 9.90 14.61 -12.20
N THR A 107 10.94 14.07 -11.58
CA THR A 107 12.10 14.78 -11.05
C THR A 107 13.29 14.61 -11.98
N ASP A 108 14.23 15.54 -11.95
CA ASP A 108 15.44 15.47 -12.78
C ASP A 108 16.39 14.37 -12.27
N LYS A 109 16.51 14.22 -10.95
CA LYS A 109 17.20 13.12 -10.29
C LYS A 109 16.19 12.22 -9.56
N ARG A 110 16.46 10.92 -9.51
CA ARG A 110 15.61 10.00 -8.75
C ARG A 110 15.76 10.28 -7.24
N ILE A 111 14.65 10.26 -6.51
CA ILE A 111 14.65 10.50 -5.05
C ILE A 111 15.50 9.47 -4.30
N ASP A 112 15.50 8.21 -4.73
CA ASP A 112 16.29 7.13 -4.12
C ASP A 112 17.79 7.18 -4.46
N GLU A 113 18.21 8.10 -5.33
CA GLU A 113 19.61 8.40 -5.65
C GLU A 113 20.17 9.64 -4.92
N CYS A 114 19.31 10.34 -4.17
CA CYS A 114 19.74 11.47 -3.34
C CYS A 114 20.54 10.97 -2.13
N ASN A 115 21.53 11.77 -1.70
CA ASN A 115 22.44 11.40 -0.61
C ASN A 115 21.89 11.76 0.77
N SER A 116 20.85 12.60 0.84
CA SER A 116 20.23 13.05 2.08
C SER A 116 18.76 13.40 1.87
N ARG A 117 18.02 13.53 2.99
CA ARG A 117 16.65 14.06 2.97
C ARG A 117 16.59 15.47 2.38
N ASP A 118 17.53 16.35 2.74
CA ASP A 118 17.53 17.74 2.25
C ASP A 118 17.68 17.79 0.73
N GLU A 119 18.58 17.00 0.15
CA GLU A 119 18.71 16.87 -1.29
C GLU A 119 17.43 16.31 -1.91
N ALA A 120 16.84 15.28 -1.31
CA ALA A 120 15.58 14.67 -1.80
C ALA A 120 14.39 15.65 -1.73
N ILE A 121 14.31 16.50 -0.70
CA ILE A 121 13.28 17.54 -0.58
C ILE A 121 13.46 18.61 -1.66
N ILE A 122 14.68 19.07 -1.91
CA ILE A 122 14.97 20.04 -2.98
C ILE A 122 14.52 19.47 -4.32
N GLU A 123 14.91 18.24 -4.63
CA GLU A 123 14.54 17.55 -5.87
C GLU A 123 13.02 17.36 -5.98
N LEU A 124 12.34 17.01 -4.88
CA LEU A 124 10.90 16.85 -4.84
C LEU A 124 10.16 18.19 -5.02
N CYS A 125 10.66 19.28 -4.44
CA CYS A 125 10.09 20.62 -4.62
C CYS A 125 10.22 21.14 -6.06
N ASP A 126 11.25 20.71 -6.77
CA ASP A 126 11.50 21.08 -8.18
C ASP A 126 10.80 20.14 -9.19
N ILE A 127 9.95 19.23 -8.70
CA ILE A 127 9.20 18.27 -9.51
C ILE A 127 8.43 18.97 -10.62
N LYS A 128 8.48 18.39 -11.84
CA LYS A 128 7.76 18.85 -13.02
C LYS A 128 6.56 17.95 -13.25
N GLY A 129 5.46 18.52 -13.74
CA GLY A 129 4.27 17.72 -13.97
C GLY A 129 3.23 18.39 -14.83
N SER A 130 2.33 17.55 -15.34
CA SER A 130 1.17 17.96 -16.13
C SER A 130 -0.01 17.04 -15.87
N TYR A 131 -1.22 17.51 -16.20
CA TYR A 131 -2.41 16.66 -16.17
C TYR A 131 -2.26 15.50 -17.16
N SER A 132 -2.77 14.35 -16.75
CA SER A 132 -2.87 13.17 -17.59
C SER A 132 -4.35 12.82 -17.82
N GLU A 133 -4.70 12.52 -19.09
CA GLU A 133 -6.05 12.04 -19.44
C GLU A 133 -6.34 10.66 -18.85
N LYS A 134 -5.29 9.87 -18.66
CA LYS A 134 -5.38 8.53 -18.06
C LYS A 134 -4.69 8.52 -16.71
N PRO A 135 -5.24 7.81 -15.71
CA PRO A 135 -4.57 7.71 -14.42
C PRO A 135 -3.24 6.96 -14.55
N ILE A 136 -2.21 7.51 -13.92
CA ILE A 136 -0.85 6.96 -13.88
C ILE A 136 -0.50 6.72 -12.42
N TYR A 137 -0.47 5.45 -12.01
CA TYR A 137 -0.02 5.11 -10.66
C TYR A 137 1.40 5.61 -10.43
N SER A 138 1.58 6.44 -9.41
CA SER A 138 2.86 7.08 -9.12
C SER A 138 3.09 7.26 -7.63
N ASP A 139 4.27 6.86 -7.18
CA ASP A 139 4.74 7.18 -5.83
C ASP A 139 4.98 8.69 -5.67
N MET A 140 5.36 9.37 -6.75
CA MET A 140 5.70 10.79 -6.71
C MET A 140 4.51 11.66 -6.26
N ALA A 141 3.29 11.33 -6.71
CA ALA A 141 2.08 12.02 -6.26
C ALA A 141 1.87 11.88 -4.75
N ALA A 142 2.09 10.68 -4.23
CA ALA A 142 1.96 10.42 -2.79
C ALA A 142 3.07 11.09 -1.97
N LEU A 143 4.30 11.16 -2.49
CA LEU A 143 5.40 11.90 -1.85
C LEU A 143 5.09 13.39 -1.74
N VAL A 144 4.65 14.02 -2.83
CA VAL A 144 4.22 15.43 -2.84
C VAL A 144 3.09 15.66 -1.84
N LEU A 145 2.05 14.81 -1.87
CA LEU A 145 0.91 14.91 -0.95
C LEU A 145 1.34 14.75 0.51
N GLY A 146 2.25 13.84 0.82
CA GLY A 146 2.77 13.65 2.18
C GLY A 146 3.49 14.89 2.73
N GLU A 147 4.29 15.57 1.90
CA GLU A 147 4.98 16.82 2.27
C GLU A 147 4.02 18.01 2.37
N LEU A 148 2.97 18.06 1.52
CA LEU A 148 1.96 19.13 1.56
C LEU A 148 1.12 19.14 2.84
N ILE A 149 0.95 18.02 3.53
CA ILE A 149 0.20 17.94 4.79
C ILE A 149 0.74 18.95 5.80
N TYR A 150 2.07 19.07 5.90
CA TYR A 150 2.70 20.03 6.82
C TYR A 150 2.39 21.48 6.42
N ASP A 151 2.49 21.81 5.14
CA ASP A 151 2.21 23.15 4.64
C ASP A 151 0.73 23.58 4.88
N ILE A 152 -0.20 22.61 4.83
CA ILE A 152 -1.63 22.84 5.02
C ILE A 152 -2.00 22.93 6.51
N SER A 153 -1.47 22.04 7.35
CA SER A 153 -1.97 21.82 8.71
C SER A 153 -1.00 22.18 9.83
N GLY A 154 0.28 22.41 9.52
CA GLY A 154 1.34 22.58 10.52
C GLY A 154 1.77 21.30 11.24
N LYS A 155 1.18 20.14 10.89
CA LYS A 155 1.55 18.82 11.40
C LYS A 155 2.09 17.97 10.26
N ASN A 156 3.09 17.13 10.53
CA ASN A 156 3.56 16.18 9.52
C ASN A 156 2.61 14.97 9.37
N PHE A 157 2.78 14.19 8.31
CA PHE A 157 1.89 13.05 8.03
C PHE A 157 1.93 12.00 9.15
N GLY A 158 3.10 11.75 9.75
CA GLY A 158 3.22 10.81 10.86
C GLY A 158 2.45 11.24 12.10
N ASP A 159 2.45 12.54 12.43
CA ASP A 159 1.68 13.06 13.56
C ASP A 159 0.17 12.91 13.32
N TRP A 160 -0.30 13.11 12.08
CA TRP A 160 -1.68 12.81 11.70
C TRP A 160 -2.04 11.33 11.87
N VAL A 161 -1.11 10.43 11.52
CA VAL A 161 -1.31 8.99 11.74
C VAL A 161 -1.42 8.66 13.22
N ASP A 162 -0.55 9.23 14.05
CA ASP A 162 -0.59 9.02 15.50
C ASP A 162 -1.90 9.55 16.11
N ASP A 163 -2.33 10.76 15.71
CA ASP A 163 -3.51 11.42 16.27
C ASP A 163 -4.84 10.79 15.78
N LEU A 164 -4.89 10.31 14.55
CA LEU A 164 -6.11 9.80 13.93
C LEU A 164 -6.32 8.29 14.10
N PHE A 165 -5.22 7.53 14.15
CA PHE A 165 -5.29 6.07 14.16
C PHE A 165 -4.66 5.47 15.42
N VAL A 166 -3.40 5.75 15.71
CA VAL A 166 -2.65 5.03 16.74
C VAL A 166 -3.18 5.34 18.13
N GLY A 167 -3.28 6.60 18.49
CA GLY A 167 -3.72 7.03 19.82
C GLY A 167 -5.17 6.64 20.12
N PRO A 168 -6.17 7.06 19.32
CA PRO A 168 -7.58 6.79 19.59
C PRO A 168 -7.95 5.32 19.65
N TYR A 169 -7.29 4.47 18.86
CA TYR A 169 -7.57 3.03 18.80
C TYR A 169 -6.57 2.18 19.59
N ASN A 170 -5.62 2.84 20.32
CA ASN A 170 -4.61 2.16 21.12
C ASN A 170 -3.85 1.07 20.35
N LEU A 171 -3.51 1.36 19.07
CA LEU A 171 -2.82 0.42 18.21
C LEU A 171 -1.41 0.15 18.74
N LYS A 172 -1.00 -1.11 18.75
CA LYS A 172 0.28 -1.53 19.36
C LYS A 172 1.37 -1.76 18.35
N THR A 173 1.00 -2.07 17.11
CA THR A 173 1.91 -2.53 16.05
C THR A 173 1.87 -1.65 14.82
N THR A 174 1.02 -0.62 14.78
CA THR A 174 1.01 0.39 13.71
C THR A 174 2.04 1.46 14.03
N LEU A 175 3.15 1.41 13.31
CA LEU A 175 4.38 2.16 13.60
C LEU A 175 4.92 2.78 12.32
N TRP A 176 5.57 3.94 12.44
CA TRP A 176 6.26 4.60 11.34
C TRP A 176 7.66 5.13 11.71
N ARG A 177 7.92 5.24 13.01
CA ARG A 177 9.24 5.58 13.52
C ARG A 177 10.17 4.39 13.45
N LYS A 178 11.47 4.62 13.60
CA LYS A 178 12.48 3.58 13.58
C LYS A 178 12.15 2.44 14.53
N LEU A 179 11.97 1.27 13.95
CA LEU A 179 11.65 0.07 14.71
C LEU A 179 12.90 -0.47 15.45
N PRO A 180 12.75 -1.02 16.66
CA PRO A 180 13.82 -1.73 17.32
C PRO A 180 14.30 -2.93 16.48
N LYS A 181 15.60 -3.03 16.21
CA LYS A 181 16.16 -4.11 15.37
C LYS A 181 16.05 -5.50 16.02
N ASP A 182 15.91 -5.54 17.33
CA ASP A 182 15.75 -6.74 18.15
C ASP A 182 14.29 -7.16 18.33
N TYR A 183 13.35 -6.46 17.69
CA TYR A 183 11.93 -6.82 17.76
C TYR A 183 11.68 -8.10 16.95
N SER A 184 11.49 -9.21 17.66
CA SER A 184 11.43 -10.56 17.09
C SER A 184 10.20 -10.85 16.20
N ARG A 185 9.23 -9.91 16.16
CA ARG A 185 7.96 -10.07 15.40
C ARG A 185 7.89 -9.26 14.12
N ILE A 186 9.01 -8.69 13.65
CA ILE A 186 9.06 -7.97 12.37
C ILE A 186 9.40 -8.95 11.26
N CYS A 187 8.59 -8.96 10.19
CA CYS A 187 8.91 -9.72 8.98
C CYS A 187 10.22 -9.23 8.36
N SER A 188 11.14 -10.19 8.13
CA SER A 188 12.37 -9.94 7.38
C SER A 188 12.14 -10.16 5.89
N TYR A 189 12.65 -9.24 5.06
CA TYR A 189 12.60 -9.30 3.59
C TYR A 189 13.97 -9.66 2.99
N ASP A 190 14.76 -10.45 3.70
CA ASP A 190 16.13 -10.81 3.35
C ASP A 190 16.20 -11.56 2.01
N ASN A 191 17.37 -11.44 1.34
CA ASN A 191 17.72 -12.17 0.13
C ASN A 191 16.75 -11.96 -1.04
N GLU A 192 15.99 -10.86 -1.06
CA GLU A 192 15.23 -10.48 -2.24
C GLU A 192 16.15 -10.29 -3.44
N LYS A 193 15.70 -10.75 -4.61
CA LYS A 193 16.45 -10.63 -5.86
C LYS A 193 15.59 -10.05 -6.97
N TRP A 194 16.22 -9.33 -7.88
CA TRP A 194 15.64 -8.83 -9.12
C TRP A 194 16.43 -9.38 -10.31
N LEU A 195 15.75 -9.93 -11.29
CA LEU A 195 16.33 -10.33 -12.58
C LEU A 195 16.01 -9.24 -13.61
N ILE A 196 17.01 -8.44 -13.99
CA ILE A 196 16.85 -7.29 -14.89
C ILE A 196 17.79 -7.46 -16.09
N ASN A 197 17.22 -7.53 -17.29
CA ASN A 197 17.98 -7.69 -18.54
C ASN A 197 19.00 -8.85 -18.49
N GLY A 198 18.61 -9.97 -17.89
CA GLY A 198 19.48 -11.14 -17.77
C GLY A 198 20.57 -11.01 -16.70
N VAL A 199 20.48 -10.06 -15.79
CA VAL A 199 21.38 -9.91 -14.64
C VAL A 199 20.60 -10.07 -13.35
N LEU A 200 21.11 -10.90 -12.43
CA LEU A 200 20.50 -11.12 -11.12
C LEU A 200 21.10 -10.15 -10.09
N TYR A 201 20.27 -9.26 -9.57
CA TYR A 201 20.63 -8.29 -8.55
C TYR A 201 20.12 -8.75 -7.18
N ASN A 202 20.99 -8.74 -6.18
CA ASN A 202 20.58 -8.88 -4.78
C ASN A 202 20.11 -7.52 -4.24
N LYS A 203 18.95 -7.52 -3.59
CA LYS A 203 18.43 -6.36 -2.88
C LYS A 203 18.84 -6.47 -1.43
N ASN A 204 19.49 -5.42 -0.93
CA ASN A 204 19.75 -5.30 0.50
C ASN A 204 18.53 -4.63 1.15
N ASN A 205 17.73 -5.43 1.85
CA ASN A 205 16.58 -4.98 2.60
C ASN A 205 16.90 -5.07 4.10
N PRO A 206 17.30 -3.99 4.73
CA PRO A 206 17.59 -3.98 6.16
C PRO A 206 16.36 -4.40 6.97
N VAL A 207 16.57 -5.19 8.01
CA VAL A 207 15.48 -5.56 8.94
C VAL A 207 15.00 -4.32 9.68
N ALA A 208 13.69 -4.22 9.89
CA ALA A 208 13.06 -3.10 10.58
C ALA A 208 13.23 -1.72 9.91
N GLU A 209 13.59 -1.70 8.64
CA GLU A 209 13.59 -0.49 7.82
C GLU A 209 12.58 -0.61 6.66
N VAL A 210 12.09 0.54 6.20
CA VAL A 210 11.15 0.62 5.07
C VAL A 210 11.77 -0.01 3.82
N ASN A 211 11.02 -0.89 3.15
CA ASN A 211 11.48 -1.55 1.92
C ASN A 211 11.64 -0.58 0.75
N ASP A 212 10.78 0.45 0.65
CA ASP A 212 10.85 1.43 -0.43
C ASP A 212 12.08 2.35 -0.30
N PRO A 213 12.97 2.38 -1.31
CA PRO A 213 14.22 3.16 -1.22
C PRO A 213 14.00 4.67 -1.23
N LYS A 214 12.94 5.19 -1.88
CA LYS A 214 12.60 6.62 -1.87
C LYS A 214 12.19 7.05 -0.48
N SER A 215 11.35 6.24 0.18
CA SER A 215 10.93 6.49 1.57
C SER A 215 12.07 6.37 2.57
N ARG A 216 13.07 5.53 2.32
CA ARG A 216 14.27 5.49 3.18
C ARG A 216 15.04 6.80 3.15
N VAL A 217 15.28 7.36 1.97
CA VAL A 217 16.02 8.61 1.82
C VAL A 217 15.18 9.79 2.30
N LEU A 218 13.99 9.96 1.75
CA LEU A 218 13.11 11.10 2.06
C LEU A 218 12.59 11.05 3.50
N GLY A 219 12.37 9.87 4.05
CA GLY A 219 11.97 9.64 5.43
C GLY A 219 13.12 9.70 6.45
N ASN A 220 14.36 9.94 6.01
CA ASN A 220 15.56 9.93 6.84
C ASN A 220 15.62 8.70 7.75
N HIS A 221 15.54 7.51 7.14
CA HIS A 221 15.55 6.23 7.87
C HIS A 221 14.46 6.13 8.95
N SER A 222 13.22 6.51 8.59
CA SER A 222 12.02 6.48 9.46
C SER A 222 12.00 7.54 10.58
N GLU A 223 12.67 8.65 10.39
CA GLU A 223 12.45 9.85 11.19
C GLU A 223 11.18 10.60 10.76
N PHE A 224 10.86 10.53 9.46
CA PHE A 224 9.65 11.11 8.86
C PHE A 224 8.87 10.04 8.11
N LEU A 225 7.54 10.09 8.19
CA LEU A 225 6.68 9.23 7.39
C LEU A 225 6.45 9.84 6.01
N CYS A 226 6.71 9.05 4.96
CA CYS A 226 6.45 9.44 3.58
C CYS A 226 5.05 9.04 3.13
N GLY A 227 4.46 9.81 2.23
CA GLY A 227 3.09 9.54 1.74
C GLY A 227 2.95 8.24 0.93
N ASN A 228 4.02 7.74 0.33
CA ASN A 228 3.97 6.56 -0.55
C ASN A 228 4.21 5.23 0.18
N ALA A 229 5.00 5.23 1.27
CA ALA A 229 5.35 4.06 2.07
C ALA A 229 5.99 4.48 3.41
N GLY A 230 6.09 3.55 4.35
CA GLY A 230 6.77 3.79 5.63
C GLY A 230 5.99 3.39 6.86
N LEU A 231 4.71 3.04 6.70
CA LEU A 231 3.94 2.44 7.78
C LEU A 231 4.24 0.95 7.91
N PHE A 232 4.29 0.50 9.14
CA PHE A 232 4.31 -0.90 9.53
C PHE A 232 3.05 -1.19 10.34
N SER A 233 2.49 -2.39 10.23
CA SER A 233 1.33 -2.80 11.04
C SER A 233 1.19 -4.32 11.10
N SER A 234 0.32 -4.78 11.98
CA SER A 234 -0.12 -6.17 12.06
C SER A 234 -1.55 -6.34 11.53
N ILE A 235 -1.95 -7.59 11.40
CA ILE A 235 -3.31 -7.91 11.00
C ILE A 235 -4.34 -7.50 12.06
N ASN A 236 -3.98 -7.59 13.33
CA ASN A 236 -4.82 -7.19 14.46
C ASN A 236 -5.15 -5.69 14.42
N ASP A 237 -4.15 -4.84 14.23
CA ASP A 237 -4.35 -3.39 14.15
C ASP A 237 -5.15 -3.00 12.90
N LEU A 238 -4.87 -3.62 11.75
CA LEU A 238 -5.63 -3.36 10.52
C LEU A 238 -7.08 -3.84 10.60
N GLU A 239 -7.36 -4.92 11.35
CA GLU A 239 -8.73 -5.35 11.65
C GLU A 239 -9.48 -4.28 12.44
N VAL A 240 -8.88 -3.76 13.52
CA VAL A 240 -9.45 -2.67 14.32
C VAL A 240 -9.75 -1.46 13.44
N LEU A 241 -8.80 -1.06 12.60
CA LEU A 241 -8.99 0.07 11.68
C LEU A 241 -10.05 -0.18 10.63
N SER A 242 -10.15 -1.41 10.10
CA SER A 242 -11.19 -1.77 9.12
C SER A 242 -12.60 -1.57 9.70
N LYS A 243 -12.82 -2.08 10.91
CA LYS A 243 -14.10 -1.92 11.64
C LYS A 243 -14.38 -0.43 11.93
N ALA A 244 -13.38 0.33 12.38
CA ALA A 244 -13.52 1.75 12.69
C ALA A 244 -13.78 2.62 11.45
N LEU A 245 -13.22 2.28 10.29
CA LEU A 245 -13.51 2.94 9.02
C LEU A 245 -14.94 2.62 8.54
N LEU A 246 -15.32 1.35 8.53
CA LEU A 246 -16.63 0.90 8.05
C LEU A 246 -17.79 1.41 8.92
N ASN A 247 -17.59 1.58 10.24
CA ASN A 247 -18.60 2.15 11.12
C ASN A 247 -18.61 3.69 11.14
N GLY A 248 -17.63 4.35 10.49
CA GLY A 248 -17.55 5.81 10.40
C GLY A 248 -16.92 6.50 11.61
N SER A 249 -16.18 5.78 12.45
CA SER A 249 -15.55 6.36 13.68
C SER A 249 -14.28 7.15 13.38
N ILE A 250 -13.57 6.88 12.27
CA ILE A 250 -12.35 7.61 11.89
C ILE A 250 -12.70 8.81 11.01
N ILE A 251 -13.37 8.56 9.91
CA ILE A 251 -13.96 9.56 9.00
C ILE A 251 -15.40 9.14 8.69
N SER A 252 -16.24 10.07 8.30
CA SER A 252 -17.62 9.77 7.95
C SER A 252 -17.70 8.77 6.78
N LYS A 253 -18.76 7.96 6.73
CA LYS A 253 -18.99 7.07 5.58
C LYS A 253 -19.04 7.84 4.27
N LYS A 254 -19.53 9.08 4.26
CA LYS A 254 -19.53 9.97 3.10
C LYS A 254 -18.10 10.25 2.63
N SER A 255 -17.20 10.58 3.54
CA SER A 255 -15.79 10.83 3.24
C SER A 255 -15.06 9.55 2.76
N LEU A 256 -15.40 8.40 3.35
CA LEU A 256 -14.84 7.13 2.90
C LEU A 256 -15.33 6.77 1.48
N MET A 257 -16.61 7.00 1.16
CA MET A 257 -17.16 6.85 -0.19
C MET A 257 -16.51 7.82 -1.18
N ALA A 258 -16.19 9.05 -0.77
CA ALA A 258 -15.49 10.02 -1.61
C ALA A 258 -14.07 9.53 -2.03
N ILE A 259 -13.40 8.73 -1.20
CA ILE A 259 -12.15 8.06 -1.57
C ILE A 259 -12.39 7.12 -2.76
N ALA A 260 -13.45 6.32 -2.73
CA ALA A 260 -13.81 5.42 -3.82
C ALA A 260 -14.21 6.19 -5.10
N GLU A 261 -14.92 7.30 -4.97
CA GLU A 261 -15.29 8.15 -6.12
C GLU A 261 -14.06 8.75 -6.80
N GLY A 262 -13.05 9.13 -6.03
CA GLY A 262 -11.80 9.69 -6.54
C GLY A 262 -12.02 10.92 -7.41
N GLY A 263 -11.40 10.96 -8.59
CA GLY A 263 -11.56 12.03 -9.56
C GLY A 263 -12.82 11.94 -10.43
N GLY A 264 -13.83 11.14 -10.06
CA GLY A 264 -15.07 10.92 -10.82
C GLY A 264 -15.20 9.51 -11.39
N TRP A 265 -16.42 9.16 -11.80
CA TRP A 265 -16.81 7.85 -12.35
C TRP A 265 -16.67 7.76 -13.88
N GLU A 266 -15.95 8.67 -14.51
CA GLU A 266 -15.78 8.67 -15.95
C GLU A 266 -15.17 7.34 -16.43
N ASN A 267 -15.71 6.80 -17.49
CA ASN A 267 -15.20 5.58 -18.12
C ASN A 267 -13.80 5.86 -18.69
N ARG A 268 -12.78 5.25 -18.12
CA ARG A 268 -11.38 5.43 -18.51
C ARG A 268 -10.85 4.28 -19.37
N GLY A 269 -11.75 3.49 -19.95
CA GLY A 269 -11.43 2.39 -20.86
C GLY A 269 -10.95 1.14 -20.13
N ASP A 270 -9.99 0.45 -20.71
CA ASP A 270 -9.43 -0.83 -20.30
C ASP A 270 -8.32 -0.72 -19.23
N GLN A 271 -8.15 0.45 -18.63
CA GLN A 271 -7.16 0.69 -17.59
C GLN A 271 -7.74 0.52 -16.20
N GLN A 272 -6.84 0.18 -15.26
CA GLN A 272 -7.19 0.04 -13.85
C GLN A 272 -7.78 1.33 -13.28
N SER A 273 -8.90 1.22 -12.57
CA SER A 273 -9.58 2.35 -11.95
C SER A 273 -9.01 2.69 -10.59
N PHE A 274 -8.75 3.98 -10.36
CA PHE A 274 -8.25 4.50 -9.09
C PHE A 274 -9.27 5.40 -8.41
N GLY A 275 -9.38 5.24 -7.08
CA GLY A 275 -9.90 6.23 -6.17
C GLY A 275 -8.78 7.18 -5.71
N PHE A 276 -8.95 7.81 -4.56
CA PHE A 276 -7.89 8.61 -3.96
C PHE A 276 -6.81 7.72 -3.33
N GLN A 277 -5.64 7.67 -3.97
CA GLN A 277 -4.46 6.92 -3.55
C GLN A 277 -4.70 5.40 -3.31
N CYS A 278 -5.76 4.84 -3.93
CA CYS A 278 -6.13 3.43 -3.85
C CYS A 278 -6.75 2.94 -5.15
N TYR A 279 -6.96 1.64 -5.24
CA TYR A 279 -7.75 1.02 -6.32
C TYR A 279 -9.22 1.05 -5.96
N ARG A 280 -10.08 1.23 -6.95
CA ARG A 280 -11.53 1.17 -6.80
C ARG A 280 -12.15 0.14 -7.75
N LYS A 281 -13.43 -0.12 -7.55
CA LYS A 281 -14.21 -0.95 -8.46
C LYS A 281 -14.10 -0.43 -9.90
N ASP A 282 -13.74 -1.32 -10.81
CA ASP A 282 -13.69 -1.03 -12.24
C ASP A 282 -15.04 -1.32 -12.90
N VAL A 283 -15.33 -0.59 -13.95
CA VAL A 283 -16.45 -0.92 -14.85
C VAL A 283 -16.10 -2.07 -15.80
N ASN A 284 -14.80 -2.38 -15.95
CA ASN A 284 -14.29 -3.46 -16.79
C ASN A 284 -13.50 -4.48 -15.93
N PRO A 285 -14.06 -5.65 -15.60
CA PRO A 285 -13.56 -6.52 -14.53
C PRO A 285 -12.31 -7.35 -14.89
N ILE A 286 -11.64 -7.13 -16.01
CA ILE A 286 -10.63 -8.07 -16.52
C ILE A 286 -9.33 -8.06 -15.70
N GLN A 287 -8.96 -6.94 -15.08
CA GLN A 287 -7.77 -6.85 -14.20
C GLN A 287 -7.99 -5.81 -13.11
N THR A 288 -8.68 -6.16 -12.04
CA THR A 288 -8.93 -5.23 -10.95
C THR A 288 -8.41 -5.75 -9.63
N GLU A 289 -7.81 -4.88 -8.84
CA GLU A 289 -7.47 -5.18 -7.45
C GLU A 289 -8.73 -5.29 -6.55
N VAL A 290 -9.90 -4.91 -7.03
CA VAL A 290 -11.18 -5.02 -6.33
C VAL A 290 -11.98 -6.19 -6.92
N PRO A 291 -12.56 -7.10 -6.08
CA PRO A 291 -13.33 -8.24 -6.57
C PRO A 291 -14.47 -7.84 -7.52
N SER A 292 -14.74 -8.66 -8.53
CA SER A 292 -15.75 -8.33 -9.55
C SER A 292 -17.17 -8.20 -8.99
N LYS A 293 -17.48 -8.86 -7.87
CA LYS A 293 -18.77 -8.80 -7.19
C LYS A 293 -18.85 -7.71 -6.11
N ALA A 294 -17.75 -7.03 -5.82
CA ALA A 294 -17.73 -5.97 -4.82
C ALA A 294 -18.62 -4.78 -5.23
N SER A 295 -19.06 -4.00 -4.24
CA SER A 295 -19.87 -2.81 -4.48
C SER A 295 -19.08 -1.75 -5.25
N LYS A 296 -19.77 -0.75 -5.78
CA LYS A 296 -19.10 0.37 -6.48
C LYS A 296 -18.23 1.23 -5.56
N TYR A 297 -18.51 1.22 -4.26
CA TYR A 297 -17.72 1.94 -3.26
C TYR A 297 -16.66 1.07 -2.57
N ALA A 298 -16.40 -0.12 -3.10
CA ALA A 298 -15.28 -0.92 -2.63
C ALA A 298 -13.96 -0.31 -3.07
N ILE A 299 -13.01 -0.23 -2.14
CA ILE A 299 -11.65 0.25 -2.35
C ILE A 299 -10.65 -0.81 -1.89
N ALA A 300 -9.52 -0.88 -2.57
CA ALA A 300 -8.43 -1.77 -2.20
C ALA A 300 -7.09 -1.05 -2.26
N SER A 301 -6.18 -1.46 -1.41
CA SER A 301 -4.78 -1.02 -1.44
C SER A 301 -3.86 -2.22 -1.42
N VAL A 302 -2.76 -2.16 -2.17
CA VAL A 302 -1.79 -3.24 -2.28
C VAL A 302 -0.39 -2.77 -1.93
N GLY A 303 0.38 -3.61 -1.26
CA GLY A 303 1.78 -3.37 -0.91
C GLY A 303 2.72 -4.24 -1.72
N PHE A 304 3.83 -3.67 -2.21
CA PHE A 304 4.85 -4.41 -2.96
C PHE A 304 5.41 -5.62 -2.18
N THR A 305 5.45 -5.53 -0.87
CA THR A 305 5.90 -6.58 0.05
C THR A 305 4.99 -7.82 0.08
N GLY A 306 3.77 -7.72 -0.46
CA GLY A 306 2.80 -8.81 -0.56
C GLY A 306 1.49 -8.55 0.19
N LEU A 307 1.17 -7.28 0.44
CA LEU A 307 0.01 -6.89 1.22
C LEU A 307 -1.19 -6.54 0.35
N TYR A 308 -2.37 -6.77 0.92
CA TYR A 308 -3.66 -6.43 0.35
C TYR A 308 -4.64 -6.02 1.46
N TRP A 309 -5.34 -4.92 1.26
CA TRP A 309 -6.39 -4.44 2.16
C TRP A 309 -7.58 -3.94 1.34
N LEU A 310 -8.74 -4.59 1.52
CA LEU A 310 -10.02 -4.24 0.91
C LEU A 310 -10.97 -3.72 1.97
N LEU A 311 -11.68 -2.67 1.64
CA LEU A 311 -12.86 -2.17 2.36
C LEU A 311 -14.01 -2.07 1.37
N ASP A 312 -15.11 -2.78 1.61
CA ASP A 312 -16.36 -2.62 0.88
C ASP A 312 -17.38 -1.91 1.76
N ILE A 313 -17.60 -0.63 1.45
CA ILE A 313 -18.33 0.30 2.31
C ILE A 313 -19.83 0.00 2.29
N GLU A 314 -20.39 -0.37 1.14
CA GLU A 314 -21.82 -0.70 1.02
C GLU A 314 -22.14 -2.06 1.64
N ASN A 315 -21.30 -3.07 1.39
CA ASN A 315 -21.48 -4.42 1.93
C ASN A 315 -20.96 -4.54 3.37
N ASN A 316 -20.35 -3.47 3.91
CA ASN A 316 -19.84 -3.39 5.28
C ASN A 316 -18.90 -4.53 5.64
N CYS A 317 -17.98 -4.87 4.74
CA CYS A 317 -17.04 -5.96 4.92
C CYS A 317 -15.62 -5.57 4.49
N TYR A 318 -14.64 -6.34 4.98
CA TYR A 318 -13.22 -6.13 4.69
C TYR A 318 -12.48 -7.45 4.47
N ILE A 319 -11.36 -7.36 3.75
CA ILE A 319 -10.39 -8.44 3.58
C ILE A 319 -8.99 -7.86 3.78
N ILE A 320 -8.19 -8.48 4.64
CA ILE A 320 -6.79 -8.17 4.89
C ILE A 320 -5.96 -9.41 4.57
N ILE A 321 -4.95 -9.27 3.71
CA ILE A 321 -3.97 -10.31 3.42
C ILE A 321 -2.60 -9.71 3.61
N LEU A 322 -1.84 -10.18 4.59
CA LEU A 322 -0.46 -9.76 4.85
C LEU A 322 0.46 -10.94 4.57
N ALA A 323 1.31 -10.80 3.57
CA ALA A 323 2.23 -11.86 3.16
C ALA A 323 3.65 -11.32 3.00
N ASN A 324 4.63 -12.17 3.22
CA ASN A 324 6.02 -11.88 2.89
C ASN A 324 6.42 -12.60 1.62
N LYS A 325 6.18 -11.98 0.46
CA LYS A 325 6.52 -12.51 -0.86
C LYS A 325 7.96 -12.22 -1.30
N LEU A 326 8.72 -11.45 -0.53
CA LEU A 326 10.05 -10.97 -0.94
C LEU A 326 11.18 -11.86 -0.43
N LYS A 327 10.99 -12.47 0.75
CA LYS A 327 12.05 -13.25 1.42
C LYS A 327 12.52 -14.42 0.56
N ASP A 328 13.82 -14.44 0.27
CA ASP A 328 14.50 -15.50 -0.51
C ASP A 328 13.87 -15.73 -1.91
N CYS A 329 13.28 -14.69 -2.54
CA CYS A 329 12.59 -14.79 -3.82
C CYS A 329 13.13 -13.83 -4.86
N VAL A 330 12.96 -14.17 -6.13
CA VAL A 330 13.02 -13.23 -7.24
C VAL A 330 11.65 -12.55 -7.34
N SER A 331 11.60 -11.29 -6.92
CA SER A 331 10.34 -10.52 -6.81
C SER A 331 10.04 -9.68 -8.04
N LYS A 332 11.01 -9.47 -8.92
CA LYS A 332 10.90 -8.69 -10.15
C LYS A 332 11.70 -9.34 -11.28
N VAL A 333 11.07 -9.45 -12.44
CA VAL A 333 11.70 -9.91 -13.68
C VAL A 333 11.43 -8.87 -14.77
N TYR A 334 12.49 -8.39 -15.43
CA TYR A 334 12.39 -7.44 -16.53
C TYR A 334 13.38 -7.77 -17.64
N PRO A 335 13.00 -7.77 -18.94
CA PRO A 335 11.61 -7.63 -19.38
C PRO A 335 10.72 -8.74 -18.82
N ASN A 336 9.44 -8.46 -18.70
CA ASN A 336 8.48 -9.44 -18.19
C ASN A 336 8.50 -10.67 -19.10
N ILE A 337 8.76 -11.82 -18.47
CA ILE A 337 8.62 -13.13 -19.11
C ILE A 337 7.44 -13.86 -18.46
N ALA A 338 6.75 -14.68 -19.22
CA ALA A 338 5.72 -15.55 -18.67
C ALA A 338 6.39 -16.54 -17.72
N ILE A 339 6.05 -16.46 -16.44
CA ILE A 339 6.50 -17.39 -15.41
C ILE A 339 5.27 -18.16 -14.95
N GLU A 340 5.12 -19.39 -15.39
CA GLU A 340 3.98 -20.22 -15.06
C GLU A 340 4.12 -20.87 -13.67
N GLU A 341 5.37 -21.10 -13.24
CA GLU A 341 5.68 -21.74 -11.97
C GLU A 341 6.18 -20.73 -10.93
N SER A 342 6.14 -21.14 -9.67
CA SER A 342 6.70 -20.38 -8.54
C SER A 342 8.24 -20.38 -8.52
N ARG A 343 8.90 -20.83 -9.59
CA ARG A 343 10.35 -20.96 -9.69
C ARG A 343 10.86 -20.59 -11.06
N ILE A 344 12.07 -20.02 -11.10
CA ILE A 344 12.80 -19.73 -12.33
C ILE A 344 14.17 -20.41 -12.31
N LEU A 345 14.62 -20.85 -13.47
CA LEU A 345 16.00 -21.35 -13.70
C LEU A 345 16.84 -20.20 -14.25
N PHE A 346 17.90 -19.83 -13.56
CA PHE A 346 18.84 -18.82 -14.02
C PHE A 346 20.28 -19.25 -13.69
N ASP A 347 21.17 -19.19 -14.69
CA ASP A 347 22.59 -19.62 -14.58
C ASP A 347 22.76 -20.98 -13.88
N GLY A 348 21.96 -21.97 -14.31
CA GLY A 348 22.00 -23.34 -13.78
C GLY A 348 21.50 -23.50 -12.35
N LYS A 349 20.97 -22.42 -11.71
CA LYS A 349 20.38 -22.45 -10.38
C LYS A 349 18.89 -22.15 -10.42
N GLN A 350 18.14 -22.82 -9.57
CA GLN A 350 16.72 -22.61 -9.40
C GLN A 350 16.44 -21.63 -8.26
N TYR A 351 15.57 -20.65 -8.52
CA TYR A 351 15.16 -19.64 -7.55
C TYR A 351 13.64 -19.63 -7.41
N ASP A 352 13.16 -19.45 -6.19
CA ASP A 352 11.74 -19.12 -5.96
C ASP A 352 11.42 -17.75 -6.58
N CYS A 353 10.26 -17.65 -7.24
CA CYS A 353 9.84 -16.43 -7.95
C CYS A 353 8.43 -16.03 -7.54
N SER A 354 8.29 -14.80 -7.05
CA SER A 354 7.00 -14.28 -6.56
C SER A 354 6.21 -13.47 -7.61
N VAL A 355 6.61 -13.50 -8.87
CA VAL A 355 5.91 -12.78 -9.96
C VAL A 355 4.44 -13.21 -10.08
N ASN A 356 4.13 -14.49 -9.86
CA ASN A 356 2.76 -15.02 -9.89
C ASN A 356 1.97 -14.83 -8.59
N TYR A 357 2.58 -14.22 -7.58
CA TYR A 357 1.92 -14.03 -6.28
C TYR A 357 0.56 -13.32 -6.39
N VAL A 358 0.50 -12.26 -7.19
CA VAL A 358 -0.73 -11.45 -7.35
C VAL A 358 -1.89 -12.31 -7.85
N TYR A 359 -1.68 -13.14 -8.87
CA TYR A 359 -2.70 -14.03 -9.41
C TYR A 359 -3.24 -15.03 -8.37
N GLN A 360 -2.35 -15.63 -7.58
CA GLN A 360 -2.75 -16.59 -6.55
C GLN A 360 -3.45 -15.90 -5.38
N ARG A 361 -2.96 -14.73 -4.97
CA ARG A 361 -3.60 -13.88 -3.95
C ARG A 361 -5.02 -13.51 -4.39
N ASP A 362 -5.20 -13.10 -5.63
CA ASP A 362 -6.51 -12.67 -6.15
C ASP A 362 -7.52 -13.80 -6.15
N ARG A 363 -7.12 -15.03 -6.45
CA ARG A 363 -7.97 -16.20 -6.31
C ARG A 363 -8.44 -16.42 -4.86
N LEU A 364 -7.53 -16.29 -3.90
CA LEU A 364 -7.86 -16.38 -2.47
C LEU A 364 -8.81 -15.26 -2.06
N ARG A 365 -8.50 -14.01 -2.44
CA ARG A 365 -9.32 -12.83 -2.21
C ARG A 365 -10.74 -13.00 -2.73
N ASP A 366 -10.90 -13.41 -3.99
CA ASP A 366 -12.22 -13.55 -4.63
C ASP A 366 -13.03 -14.67 -3.97
N TYR A 367 -12.39 -15.77 -3.60
CA TYR A 367 -13.06 -16.83 -2.86
C TYR A 367 -13.55 -16.36 -1.47
N ILE A 368 -12.71 -15.61 -0.74
CA ILE A 368 -13.11 -15.02 0.55
C ILE A 368 -14.26 -14.04 0.34
N TYR A 369 -14.17 -13.19 -0.68
CA TYR A 369 -15.21 -12.21 -0.94
C TYR A 369 -16.56 -12.87 -1.25
N ASP A 370 -16.55 -13.93 -2.04
CA ASP A 370 -17.77 -14.70 -2.32
C ASP A 370 -18.42 -15.27 -1.04
N LEU A 371 -17.63 -15.67 -0.05
CA LEU A 371 -18.15 -16.13 1.24
C LEU A 371 -18.74 -15.00 2.10
N LEU A 372 -18.21 -13.78 1.98
CA LEU A 372 -18.69 -12.62 2.75
C LEU A 372 -20.03 -12.09 2.27
N ILE A 373 -20.39 -12.31 1.00
CA ILE A 373 -21.61 -11.78 0.40
C ILE A 373 -22.70 -12.86 0.20
N MET A 374 -22.42 -14.12 0.60
CA MET A 374 -23.41 -15.22 0.62
C MET A 374 -24.33 -15.11 1.82
#